data_33b3bda5d5ea76ee2ceeacd5563ff696
#
_entry.id   33b3bda5d5ea76ee2ceeacd5563ff696
#
_cell.length_a   1.000
_cell.length_b   1.000
_cell.length_c   1.000
_cell.angle_alpha   90.00
_cell.angle_beta   90.00
_cell.angle_gamma   90.00
#
_symmetry.space_group_name_H-M   'P 1'
#
loop_
_entity.id
_entity.type
_entity.pdbx_description
1 polymer ?
#
loop_
_entity_poly.entity_id
_entity_poly.type
_entity_poly.pdbx_seq_one_letter_code
_entity_poly.pdbx_strand_id
1 'polypeptide(L)'
;IPLRLVGSEMCIRDRSESVQNFFETLNIPFSGPVDGHDLAALKIALEEQKNIKGPRLLHVITTKGKGLPLAEQDQVKYHAPGKFDPLTGKINKKIASGESKYQDVFGKTLVTLAAKNDKIVAITPAMPSGSSLNLMMTAFPERCFDVGIAEQHAVTLAAGMATQGYVPFCAIYSTFLQRAYDQVIHDVALQNLAVVFCLDRAGLVGNDGPSHHGVFDIAYLRCIPNIIVAAPKDEIDLRNLLYTSQLNLNQPLAIRYPRGYGKIVNWELPFEKVEFGKGKCLKEGSEVGIISLGTIALQVKEAIDLVSEKSRIAHYDLAYVKPLDEKLLHEVFKKYKSILIVEDGAVRGGAGSAVLEFAAINEYKVNTVLMGIPDDFISHGTTPELFKDLGLDAQGIAKKIKTCLLYTSPSPRDVE
;
A
#
# COMPACT_ATOMS: atom_id res chain seq x y z
N ILE A 1 25.53 -7.56 13.03
CA ILE A 1 24.96 -7.80 14.39
C ILE A 1 23.83 -8.79 14.18
N PRO A 2 23.90 -10.02 14.77
CA PRO A 2 22.87 -11.02 14.51
C PRO A 2 21.51 -10.56 15.03
N LEU A 3 20.49 -10.68 14.18
CA LEU A 3 19.07 -10.38 14.40
C LEU A 3 18.37 -11.18 15.52
N ARG A 4 19.13 -11.73 16.46
CA ARG A 4 18.64 -12.51 17.60
C ARG A 4 18.33 -11.70 18.86
N LEU A 5 18.34 -10.38 18.80
CA LEU A 5 18.23 -9.51 19.99
C LEU A 5 16.83 -8.98 20.32
N VAL A 6 15.79 -9.40 19.62
CA VAL A 6 14.43 -9.12 20.06
C VAL A 6 13.83 -10.41 20.62
N GLY A 7 13.90 -10.59 21.93
CA GLY A 7 13.16 -11.64 22.62
C GLY A 7 13.96 -12.63 23.49
N SER A 8 15.18 -12.33 23.90
CA SER A 8 15.81 -13.14 24.96
C SER A 8 15.44 -12.57 26.33
N GLU A 9 14.92 -13.41 27.21
CA GLU A 9 14.58 -13.07 28.61
C GLU A 9 15.75 -12.42 29.40
N MET A 10 16.98 -12.66 28.98
CA MET A 10 18.19 -12.08 29.58
C MET A 10 18.25 -10.55 29.40
N CYS A 11 17.76 -10.01 28.29
CA CYS A 11 17.77 -8.55 28.08
C CYS A 11 16.74 -7.79 28.93
N ILE A 12 15.73 -8.47 29.45
CA ILE A 12 14.65 -7.85 30.23
C ILE A 12 15.06 -7.74 31.71
N ARG A 13 15.76 -8.73 32.26
CA ARG A 13 16.21 -8.73 33.68
C ARG A 13 17.28 -7.69 33.94
N ASP A 14 18.29 -7.59 33.10
CA ASP A 14 19.39 -6.60 33.29
C ASP A 14 18.96 -5.15 32.99
N ARG A 15 17.82 -4.96 32.31
CA ARG A 15 17.29 -3.60 32.00
C ARG A 15 16.30 -3.07 33.03
N SER A 16 15.81 -3.87 33.97
CA SER A 16 14.80 -3.40 34.93
C SER A 16 15.31 -2.24 35.78
N GLU A 17 16.50 -2.34 36.33
CA GLU A 17 17.12 -1.26 37.14
C GLU A 17 17.46 -0.04 36.26
N SER A 18 17.96 -0.23 35.05
CA SER A 18 18.29 0.86 34.12
C SER A 18 17.03 1.60 33.62
N VAL A 19 15.93 0.87 33.39
CA VAL A 19 14.65 1.48 32.98
C VAL A 19 14.02 2.26 34.13
N GLN A 20 14.05 1.71 35.34
CA GLN A 20 13.59 2.43 36.54
C GLN A 20 14.32 3.74 36.71
N ASN A 21 15.65 3.73 36.70
CA ASN A 21 16.49 4.94 36.84
C ASN A 21 16.20 5.98 35.75
N PHE A 22 15.91 5.57 34.54
CA PHE A 22 15.56 6.49 33.45
C PHE A 22 14.27 7.27 33.73
N PHE A 23 13.19 6.59 34.14
CA PHE A 23 11.90 7.23 34.42
C PHE A 23 11.93 8.07 35.71
N GLU A 24 12.64 7.59 36.73
CA GLU A 24 12.85 8.36 37.97
C GLU A 24 13.62 9.67 37.74
N THR A 25 14.60 9.64 36.82
CA THR A 25 15.32 10.86 36.40
C THR A 25 14.39 11.90 35.75
N LEU A 26 13.33 11.44 35.10
CA LEU A 26 12.28 12.28 34.51
C LEU A 26 11.19 12.70 35.54
N ASN A 27 11.35 12.35 36.81
CA ASN A 27 10.35 12.54 37.85
C ASN A 27 9.03 11.82 37.57
N ILE A 28 9.08 10.66 36.89
CA ILE A 28 7.93 9.80 36.65
C ILE A 28 8.04 8.60 37.60
N PRO A 29 7.13 8.46 38.59
CA PRO A 29 7.10 7.30 39.45
C PRO A 29 7.01 6.01 38.64
N PHE A 30 7.89 5.07 38.95
CA PHE A 30 7.99 3.78 38.27
C PHE A 30 7.64 2.65 39.22
N SER A 31 6.86 1.69 38.79
CA SER A 31 6.51 0.45 39.50
C SER A 31 6.64 -0.76 38.62
N GLY A 32 7.02 -1.88 39.19
CA GLY A 32 7.22 -3.14 38.48
C GLY A 32 8.70 -3.56 38.45
N PRO A 33 9.05 -4.63 37.68
CA PRO A 33 8.16 -5.36 36.76
C PRO A 33 7.12 -6.25 37.47
N VAL A 34 5.89 -6.30 36.92
CA VAL A 34 4.81 -7.16 37.39
C VAL A 34 4.50 -8.19 36.30
N ASP A 35 4.27 -9.46 36.69
CA ASP A 35 3.80 -10.47 35.74
C ASP A 35 2.35 -10.17 35.32
N GLY A 36 2.16 -9.81 34.05
CA GLY A 36 0.85 -9.48 33.49
C GLY A 36 -0.08 -10.70 33.33
N HIS A 37 0.43 -11.92 33.52
CA HIS A 37 -0.37 -13.15 33.54
C HIS A 37 -0.81 -13.55 34.95
N ASP A 38 -0.26 -12.92 35.99
CA ASP A 38 -0.76 -13.02 37.37
C ASP A 38 -1.76 -11.88 37.63
N LEU A 39 -3.04 -12.22 37.45
CA LEU A 39 -4.13 -11.24 37.64
C LEU A 39 -4.23 -10.71 39.08
N ALA A 40 -3.84 -11.48 40.08
CA ALA A 40 -3.85 -11.04 41.48
C ALA A 40 -2.79 -9.99 41.72
N ALA A 41 -1.55 -10.26 41.31
CA ALA A 41 -0.44 -9.31 41.42
C ALA A 41 -0.71 -8.04 40.58
N LEU A 42 -1.23 -8.18 39.37
CA LEU A 42 -1.56 -7.05 38.52
C LEU A 42 -2.65 -6.14 39.12
N LYS A 43 -3.69 -6.75 39.75
CA LYS A 43 -4.74 -6.00 40.43
C LYS A 43 -4.18 -5.18 41.60
N ILE A 44 -3.33 -5.77 42.44
CA ILE A 44 -2.68 -5.07 43.55
C ILE A 44 -1.87 -3.89 43.03
N ALA A 45 -1.02 -4.13 42.02
CA ALA A 45 -0.20 -3.07 41.45
C ALA A 45 -1.03 -1.92 40.85
N LEU A 46 -2.14 -2.22 40.17
CA LEU A 46 -3.05 -1.21 39.64
C LEU A 46 -3.77 -0.42 40.73
N GLU A 47 -4.16 -1.07 41.83
CA GLU A 47 -4.77 -0.41 43.00
C GLU A 47 -3.79 0.57 43.67
N GLU A 48 -2.52 0.19 43.85
CA GLU A 48 -1.47 1.07 44.35
C GLU A 48 -1.27 2.30 43.47
N GLN A 49 -1.28 2.11 42.14
CA GLN A 49 -1.13 3.19 41.17
C GLN A 49 -2.25 4.23 41.24
N LYS A 50 -3.48 3.87 41.66
CA LYS A 50 -4.60 4.81 41.76
C LYS A 50 -4.33 5.95 42.73
N ASN A 51 -3.53 5.70 43.75
CA ASN A 51 -3.22 6.67 44.84
C ASN A 51 -2.11 7.64 44.46
N ILE A 52 -1.38 7.42 43.36
CA ILE A 52 -0.30 8.29 42.90
C ILE A 52 -0.91 9.42 42.06
N LYS A 53 -0.64 10.66 42.39
CA LYS A 53 -1.06 11.81 41.58
C LYS A 53 -0.07 12.08 40.44
N GLY A 54 -0.57 12.48 39.29
CA GLY A 54 0.25 12.82 38.12
C GLY A 54 0.61 11.63 37.24
N PRO A 55 1.49 11.83 36.24
CA PRO A 55 1.99 10.79 35.39
C PRO A 55 2.72 9.69 36.17
N ARG A 56 2.51 8.44 35.84
CA ARG A 56 3.16 7.30 36.47
C ARG A 56 3.30 6.15 35.46
N LEU A 57 4.26 5.28 35.67
CA LEU A 57 4.54 4.14 34.82
C LEU A 57 4.46 2.84 35.60
N LEU A 58 3.64 1.91 35.14
CA LEU A 58 3.60 0.53 35.61
C LEU A 58 4.20 -0.38 34.55
N HIS A 59 5.31 -1.03 34.86
CA HIS A 59 5.96 -2.00 33.96
C HIS A 59 5.32 -3.37 34.12
N VAL A 60 4.62 -3.84 33.10
CA VAL A 60 3.97 -5.16 33.08
C VAL A 60 4.66 -6.03 32.05
N ILE A 61 5.11 -7.20 32.45
CA ILE A 61 5.75 -8.18 31.57
C ILE A 61 4.72 -9.23 31.16
N THR A 62 4.61 -9.47 29.84
CA THR A 62 3.73 -10.51 29.30
C THR A 62 4.48 -11.38 28.29
N THR A 63 4.03 -12.63 28.15
CA THR A 63 4.44 -13.53 27.07
C THR A 63 3.36 -13.52 26.00
N LYS A 64 3.70 -13.07 24.79
CA LYS A 64 2.76 -13.08 23.66
C LYS A 64 2.33 -14.49 23.32
N GLY A 65 1.03 -14.73 23.21
CA GLY A 65 0.47 -16.05 22.95
C GLY A 65 0.36 -16.97 24.18
N LYS A 66 0.58 -16.43 25.39
CA LYS A 66 0.50 -17.18 26.66
C LYS A 66 -0.77 -18.02 26.77
N GLY A 67 -0.59 -19.29 27.14
CA GLY A 67 -1.67 -20.27 27.26
C GLY A 67 -1.90 -21.13 26.02
N LEU A 68 -1.25 -20.81 24.89
CA LEU A 68 -1.18 -21.65 23.70
C LEU A 68 0.28 -21.97 23.37
N PRO A 69 0.81 -23.16 23.73
CA PRO A 69 2.22 -23.50 23.54
C PRO A 69 2.76 -23.26 22.14
N LEU A 70 1.94 -23.53 21.12
CA LEU A 70 2.30 -23.28 19.72
C LEU A 70 2.50 -21.79 19.41
N ALA A 71 1.73 -20.90 20.06
CA ALA A 71 1.85 -19.47 19.88
C ALA A 71 3.05 -18.91 20.68
N GLU A 72 3.35 -19.48 21.84
CA GLU A 72 4.55 -19.12 22.61
C GLU A 72 5.84 -19.48 21.88
N GLN A 73 5.84 -20.58 21.11
CA GLN A 73 6.97 -21.04 20.32
C GLN A 73 7.16 -20.26 19.02
N ASP A 74 6.08 -19.82 18.37
CA ASP A 74 6.11 -19.07 17.10
C ASP A 74 5.15 -17.88 17.15
N GLN A 75 5.59 -16.84 17.84
CA GLN A 75 4.80 -15.62 18.06
C GLN A 75 4.51 -14.83 16.77
N VAL A 76 5.34 -14.99 15.74
CA VAL A 76 5.13 -14.33 14.44
C VAL A 76 4.01 -15.01 13.68
N LYS A 77 4.02 -16.34 13.61
CA LYS A 77 2.98 -17.13 12.92
C LYS A 77 1.60 -16.93 13.53
N TYR A 78 1.53 -16.83 14.86
CA TYR A 78 0.27 -16.68 15.59
C TYR A 78 -0.09 -15.23 15.93
N HIS A 79 0.61 -14.26 15.35
CA HIS A 79 0.21 -12.86 15.41
C HIS A 79 -0.94 -12.59 14.44
N ALA A 80 -2.18 -12.52 14.93
CA ALA A 80 -3.40 -12.37 14.14
C ALA A 80 -3.54 -13.44 13.00
N PRO A 81 -3.48 -14.76 13.35
CA PRO A 81 -3.34 -15.83 12.36
C PRO A 81 -4.60 -16.11 11.53
N GLY A 82 -5.73 -15.46 11.83
CA GLY A 82 -7.04 -15.83 11.30
C GLY A 82 -7.58 -17.13 11.92
N LYS A 83 -8.44 -17.87 11.20
CA LYS A 83 -8.98 -19.14 11.70
C LYS A 83 -7.95 -20.25 11.63
N PHE A 84 -7.68 -20.91 12.74
CA PHE A 84 -6.79 -22.06 12.82
C PHE A 84 -7.37 -23.15 13.74
N ASP A 85 -6.87 -24.35 13.62
CA ASP A 85 -7.20 -25.47 14.53
C ASP A 85 -6.37 -25.32 15.80
N PRO A 86 -6.96 -25.10 16.98
CA PRO A 86 -6.22 -24.89 18.22
C PRO A 86 -5.45 -26.11 18.71
N LEU A 87 -5.84 -27.34 18.30
CA LEU A 87 -5.18 -28.57 18.71
C LEU A 87 -3.92 -28.85 17.88
N THR A 88 -3.99 -28.61 16.56
CA THR A 88 -2.89 -28.91 15.64
C THR A 88 -2.09 -27.68 15.26
N GLY A 89 -2.57 -26.48 15.57
CA GLY A 89 -2.01 -25.20 15.13
C GLY A 89 -2.07 -24.98 13.63
N LYS A 90 -2.83 -25.79 12.89
CA LYS A 90 -2.93 -25.70 11.44
C LYS A 90 -3.81 -24.51 11.06
N ILE A 91 -3.22 -23.53 10.38
CA ILE A 91 -3.96 -22.37 9.86
C ILE A 91 -4.74 -22.81 8.63
N ASN A 92 -6.04 -22.53 8.61
CA ASN A 92 -6.91 -22.79 7.47
C ASN A 92 -6.57 -21.80 6.34
N LYS A 93 -5.55 -22.12 5.55
CA LYS A 93 -5.27 -21.38 4.31
C LYS A 93 -6.34 -21.78 3.30
N LYS A 94 -7.15 -20.83 2.81
CA LYS A 94 -7.85 -21.03 1.53
C LYS A 94 -6.75 -21.29 0.51
N ILE A 95 -6.78 -22.47 -0.11
CA ILE A 95 -5.88 -22.78 -1.24
C ILE A 95 -6.38 -21.88 -2.36
N ALA A 96 -5.63 -20.81 -2.64
CA ALA A 96 -5.88 -20.01 -3.81
C ALA A 96 -5.61 -20.87 -5.06
N SER A 97 -6.39 -20.71 -6.09
CA SER A 97 -6.36 -21.45 -7.36
C SER A 97 -5.14 -21.08 -8.22
N GLY A 98 -3.92 -21.13 -7.66
CA GLY A 98 -2.68 -20.76 -8.34
C GLY A 98 -2.37 -19.26 -8.40
N GLU A 99 -3.28 -18.41 -7.92
CA GLU A 99 -3.10 -16.96 -7.86
C GLU A 99 -2.05 -16.56 -6.79
N SER A 100 -1.24 -15.55 -7.07
CA SER A 100 -0.24 -15.01 -6.15
C SER A 100 -0.76 -13.73 -5.47
N LYS A 101 -0.33 -13.49 -4.23
CA LYS A 101 -0.55 -12.18 -3.61
C LYS A 101 0.39 -11.15 -4.22
N TYR A 102 -0.03 -9.90 -4.31
CA TYR A 102 0.82 -8.82 -4.81
C TYR A 102 2.13 -8.69 -4.04
N GLN A 103 2.10 -8.83 -2.71
CA GLN A 103 3.32 -8.86 -1.89
C GLN A 103 4.27 -10.00 -2.28
N ASP A 104 3.75 -11.17 -2.67
CA ASP A 104 4.57 -12.32 -3.09
C ASP A 104 5.15 -12.09 -4.50
N VAL A 105 4.40 -11.44 -5.39
CA VAL A 105 4.90 -10.97 -6.69
C VAL A 105 6.06 -10.00 -6.48
N PHE A 106 5.91 -9.02 -5.59
CA PHE A 106 6.97 -8.09 -5.20
C PHE A 106 8.20 -8.83 -4.66
N GLY A 107 8.05 -9.64 -3.59
CA GLY A 107 9.16 -10.32 -2.93
C GLY A 107 9.93 -11.27 -3.85
N LYS A 108 9.24 -12.11 -4.64
CA LYS A 108 9.86 -13.02 -5.61
C LYS A 108 10.57 -12.27 -6.74
N THR A 109 9.95 -11.21 -7.24
CA THR A 109 10.56 -10.36 -8.27
C THR A 109 11.84 -9.72 -7.74
N LEU A 110 11.81 -9.17 -6.52
CA LEU A 110 12.97 -8.53 -5.94
C LEU A 110 14.14 -9.49 -5.74
N VAL A 111 13.89 -10.72 -5.27
CA VAL A 111 14.92 -11.77 -5.17
C VAL A 111 15.52 -12.07 -6.55
N THR A 112 14.68 -12.18 -7.58
CA THR A 112 15.13 -12.45 -8.96
C THR A 112 16.02 -11.31 -9.50
N LEU A 113 15.68 -10.06 -9.19
CA LEU A 113 16.47 -8.88 -9.59
C LEU A 113 17.77 -8.78 -8.79
N ALA A 114 17.71 -8.98 -7.46
CA ALA A 114 18.86 -8.92 -6.58
C ALA A 114 19.91 -9.99 -6.87
N ALA A 115 19.52 -11.13 -7.43
CA ALA A 115 20.44 -12.17 -7.91
C ALA A 115 21.30 -11.71 -9.12
N LYS A 116 20.83 -10.70 -9.87
CA LYS A 116 21.50 -10.17 -11.07
C LYS A 116 22.12 -8.79 -10.87
N ASN A 117 21.74 -8.10 -9.80
CA ASN A 117 22.21 -6.74 -9.50
C ASN A 117 22.55 -6.66 -8.00
N ASP A 118 23.83 -6.60 -7.69
CA ASP A 118 24.36 -6.55 -6.33
C ASP A 118 24.14 -5.21 -5.62
N LYS A 119 23.76 -4.17 -6.38
CA LYS A 119 23.41 -2.86 -5.83
C LYS A 119 22.02 -2.80 -5.22
N ILE A 120 21.14 -3.77 -5.49
CA ILE A 120 19.80 -3.81 -4.91
C ILE A 120 19.88 -4.12 -3.42
N VAL A 121 19.30 -3.24 -2.62
CA VAL A 121 19.08 -3.39 -1.18
C VAL A 121 17.61 -3.21 -0.87
N ALA A 122 17.12 -3.85 0.20
CA ALA A 122 15.74 -3.76 0.63
C ALA A 122 15.64 -3.29 2.07
N ILE A 123 14.67 -2.43 2.35
CA ILE A 123 14.44 -1.86 3.68
C ILE A 123 12.95 -2.00 4.01
N THR A 124 12.63 -2.38 5.23
CA THR A 124 11.25 -2.41 5.73
C THR A 124 11.16 -2.02 7.21
N PRO A 125 10.16 -1.25 7.62
CA PRO A 125 9.90 -0.97 9.03
C PRO A 125 8.98 -2.04 9.63
N ALA A 126 9.56 -3.08 10.24
CA ALA A 126 8.88 -4.15 10.97
C ALA A 126 7.88 -5.01 10.16
N MET A 127 7.98 -5.03 8.82
CA MET A 127 7.03 -5.73 7.94
C MET A 127 7.68 -6.80 7.04
N PRO A 128 8.67 -7.61 7.49
CA PRO A 128 9.38 -8.53 6.61
C PRO A 128 8.45 -9.59 5.99
N SER A 129 7.57 -10.22 6.79
CA SER A 129 6.61 -11.21 6.28
C SER A 129 5.42 -10.58 5.58
N GLY A 130 4.99 -9.40 6.03
CA GLY A 130 3.87 -8.66 5.45
C GLY A 130 4.14 -8.13 4.05
N SER A 131 5.37 -7.75 3.76
CA SER A 131 5.84 -7.32 2.44
C SER A 131 6.50 -8.43 1.63
N SER A 132 6.58 -9.67 2.14
CA SER A 132 7.33 -10.80 1.56
C SER A 132 8.85 -10.53 1.40
N LEU A 133 9.41 -9.55 2.11
CA LEU A 133 10.86 -9.33 2.17
C LEU A 133 11.62 -10.40 2.95
N ASN A 134 10.92 -11.23 3.74
CA ASN A 134 11.51 -12.43 4.32
C ASN A 134 12.16 -13.35 3.27
N LEU A 135 11.69 -13.34 2.01
CA LEU A 135 12.31 -14.04 0.90
C LEU A 135 13.70 -13.46 0.58
N MET A 136 13.82 -12.13 0.54
CA MET A 136 15.08 -11.45 0.31
C MET A 136 16.03 -11.58 1.52
N MET A 137 15.51 -11.51 2.75
CA MET A 137 16.29 -11.74 3.96
C MET A 137 16.89 -13.14 4.01
N THR A 138 16.18 -14.14 3.48
CA THR A 138 16.68 -15.50 3.38
C THR A 138 17.75 -15.66 2.29
N ALA A 139 17.52 -15.07 1.12
CA ALA A 139 18.42 -15.21 -0.03
C ALA A 139 19.66 -14.30 0.04
N PHE A 140 19.51 -13.09 0.59
CA PHE A 140 20.54 -12.05 0.65
C PHE A 140 20.49 -11.29 1.99
N PRO A 141 20.83 -11.94 3.13
CA PRO A 141 20.67 -11.37 4.47
C PRO A 141 21.41 -10.05 4.68
N GLU A 142 22.56 -9.87 4.03
CA GLU A 142 23.38 -8.65 4.15
C GLU A 142 22.85 -7.45 3.34
N ARG A 143 21.79 -7.67 2.55
CA ARG A 143 21.20 -6.64 1.67
C ARG A 143 19.73 -6.36 1.98
N CYS A 144 19.23 -6.85 3.12
CA CYS A 144 17.86 -6.63 3.54
C CYS A 144 17.82 -6.19 5.00
N PHE A 145 17.21 -5.03 5.27
CA PHE A 145 17.24 -4.36 6.57
C PHE A 145 15.84 -4.19 7.13
N ASP A 146 15.59 -4.74 8.31
CA ASP A 146 14.42 -4.43 9.11
C ASP A 146 14.82 -3.40 10.19
N VAL A 147 14.28 -2.20 10.08
CA VAL A 147 14.61 -1.09 10.97
C VAL A 147 13.67 -1.00 12.19
N GLY A 148 12.79 -1.99 12.39
CA GLY A 148 11.74 -1.91 13.40
C GLY A 148 10.63 -0.94 12.99
N ILE A 149 9.77 -0.54 13.95
CA ILE A 149 8.67 0.42 13.71
C ILE A 149 9.25 1.85 13.67
N ALA A 150 9.99 2.15 12.60
CA ALA A 150 10.71 3.41 12.43
C ALA A 150 10.69 3.84 10.95
N GLU A 151 9.52 4.22 10.45
CA GLU A 151 9.30 4.56 9.05
C GLU A 151 10.18 5.73 8.58
N GLN A 152 10.36 6.76 9.41
CA GLN A 152 11.25 7.88 9.10
C GLN A 152 12.69 7.40 8.89
N HIS A 153 13.18 6.53 9.79
CA HIS A 153 14.50 5.96 9.65
C HIS A 153 14.64 5.11 8.39
N ALA A 154 13.63 4.34 8.03
CA ALA A 154 13.61 3.54 6.80
C ALA A 154 13.85 4.42 5.56
N VAL A 155 13.16 5.56 5.46
CA VAL A 155 13.27 6.48 4.34
C VAL A 155 14.63 7.20 4.32
N THR A 156 15.09 7.71 5.46
CA THR A 156 16.40 8.38 5.56
C THR A 156 17.55 7.39 5.28
N LEU A 157 17.47 6.14 5.76
CA LEU A 157 18.44 5.09 5.44
C LEU A 157 18.46 4.78 3.94
N ALA A 158 17.28 4.69 3.30
CA ALA A 158 17.18 4.50 1.86
C ALA A 158 17.84 5.66 1.09
N ALA A 159 17.60 6.90 1.51
CA ALA A 159 18.24 8.08 0.95
C ALA A 159 19.76 8.00 1.05
N GLY A 160 20.30 7.69 2.25
CA GLY A 160 21.72 7.51 2.46
C GLY A 160 22.35 6.43 1.58
N MET A 161 21.68 5.28 1.41
CA MET A 161 22.14 4.21 0.52
C MET A 161 22.13 4.63 -0.95
N ALA A 162 21.11 5.37 -1.38
CA ALA A 162 21.04 5.89 -2.75
C ALA A 162 22.21 6.83 -3.08
N THR A 163 22.68 7.65 -2.13
CA THR A 163 23.87 8.52 -2.33
C THR A 163 25.15 7.73 -2.56
N GLN A 164 25.20 6.46 -2.14
CA GLN A 164 26.35 5.56 -2.32
C GLN A 164 26.20 4.66 -3.56
N GLY A 165 25.21 4.93 -4.43
CA GLY A 165 24.99 4.20 -5.67
C GLY A 165 24.32 2.84 -5.49
N TYR A 166 23.71 2.58 -4.34
CA TYR A 166 22.77 1.45 -4.18
C TYR A 166 21.41 1.77 -4.79
N VAL A 167 20.64 0.72 -5.05
CA VAL A 167 19.25 0.81 -5.53
C VAL A 167 18.33 0.36 -4.39
N PRO A 168 17.93 1.26 -3.49
CA PRO A 168 17.12 0.90 -2.34
C PRO A 168 15.66 0.73 -2.71
N PHE A 169 15.11 -0.45 -2.39
CA PHE A 169 13.69 -0.76 -2.40
C PHE A 169 13.15 -0.64 -0.98
N CYS A 170 12.42 0.43 -0.69
CA CYS A 170 11.86 0.73 0.62
C CYS A 170 10.40 0.26 0.65
N ALA A 171 10.15 -0.93 1.25
CA ALA A 171 8.83 -1.53 1.33
C ALA A 171 8.11 -1.10 2.61
N ILE A 172 7.16 -0.21 2.47
CA ILE A 172 6.35 0.36 3.55
C ILE A 172 4.86 0.23 3.16
N TYR A 173 3.98 -0.08 4.12
CA TYR A 173 2.55 -0.01 3.84
C TYR A 173 2.14 1.44 3.51
N SER A 174 1.25 1.60 2.54
CA SER A 174 0.81 2.91 2.08
C SER A 174 0.39 3.84 3.24
N THR A 175 -0.44 3.36 4.16
CA THR A 175 -0.87 4.14 5.33
C THR A 175 0.28 4.48 6.28
N PHE A 176 1.32 3.62 6.39
CA PHE A 176 2.43 3.85 7.32
C PHE A 176 3.48 4.83 6.76
N LEU A 177 3.56 4.99 5.44
CA LEU A 177 4.43 5.99 4.83
C LEU A 177 4.07 7.42 5.25
N GLN A 178 2.85 7.67 5.70
CA GLN A 178 2.42 8.96 6.24
C GLN A 178 3.33 9.46 7.38
N ARG A 179 3.92 8.55 8.18
CA ARG A 179 4.86 8.90 9.25
C ARG A 179 6.21 9.39 8.75
N ALA A 180 6.56 9.06 7.52
CA ALA A 180 7.84 9.43 6.90
C ALA A 180 7.64 10.45 5.76
N TYR A 181 6.51 11.14 5.72
CA TYR A 181 6.18 12.06 4.65
C TYR A 181 7.20 13.20 4.51
N ASP A 182 7.64 13.74 5.64
CA ASP A 182 8.69 14.76 5.69
C ASP A 182 10.00 14.23 5.07
N GLN A 183 10.44 13.02 5.44
CA GLN A 183 11.66 12.40 4.91
C GLN A 183 11.57 12.09 3.41
N VAL A 184 10.37 11.72 2.92
CA VAL A 184 10.15 11.58 1.46
C VAL A 184 10.41 12.89 0.74
N ILE A 185 9.99 14.02 1.32
CA ILE A 185 10.20 15.35 0.73
C ILE A 185 11.65 15.79 0.86
N HIS A 186 12.17 15.89 2.09
CA HIS A 186 13.46 16.53 2.38
C HIS A 186 14.66 15.62 2.09
N ASP A 187 14.58 14.34 2.51
CA ASP A 187 15.73 13.45 2.41
C ASP A 187 15.84 12.82 1.00
N VAL A 188 14.73 12.68 0.29
CA VAL A 188 14.69 11.97 -0.98
C VAL A 188 14.35 12.86 -2.17
N ALA A 189 13.14 13.45 -2.21
CA ALA A 189 12.65 14.12 -3.41
C ALA A 189 13.38 15.45 -3.67
N LEU A 190 13.64 16.24 -2.64
CA LEU A 190 14.38 17.51 -2.75
C LEU A 190 15.81 17.27 -3.29
N GLN A 191 16.44 16.17 -2.89
CA GLN A 191 17.77 15.77 -3.32
C GLN A 191 17.76 14.96 -4.62
N ASN A 192 16.58 14.66 -5.16
CA ASN A 192 16.38 13.86 -6.38
C ASN A 192 17.06 12.49 -6.32
N LEU A 193 16.99 11.80 -5.18
CA LEU A 193 17.60 10.50 -4.98
C LEU A 193 16.76 9.36 -5.53
N ALA A 194 17.39 8.40 -6.19
CA ALA A 194 16.75 7.24 -6.79
C ALA A 194 16.34 6.18 -5.74
N VAL A 195 15.31 6.45 -4.97
CA VAL A 195 14.70 5.53 -4.01
C VAL A 195 13.43 4.95 -4.60
N VAL A 196 13.24 3.63 -4.53
CA VAL A 196 12.02 2.94 -4.95
C VAL A 196 11.15 2.66 -3.72
N PHE A 197 10.09 3.44 -3.54
CA PHE A 197 9.08 3.21 -2.51
C PHE A 197 8.09 2.17 -2.99
N CYS A 198 8.05 1.01 -2.35
CA CYS A 198 7.12 -0.07 -2.62
C CYS A 198 5.96 0.01 -1.62
N LEU A 199 4.87 0.66 -2.04
CA LEU A 199 3.72 0.97 -1.18
C LEU A 199 2.73 -0.19 -1.23
N ASP A 200 2.95 -1.15 -0.35
CA ASP A 200 2.03 -2.27 -0.16
C ASP A 200 0.76 -1.81 0.57
N ARG A 201 -0.34 -2.50 0.42
CA ARG A 201 -1.65 -2.15 1.01
C ARG A 201 -2.19 -0.79 0.55
N ALA A 202 -1.94 -0.42 -0.70
CA ALA A 202 -2.61 0.72 -1.31
C ALA A 202 -4.11 0.43 -1.51
N GLY A 203 -4.94 1.47 -1.44
CA GLY A 203 -6.40 1.34 -1.51
C GLY A 203 -7.02 0.72 -0.25
N LEU A 204 -8.15 0.07 -0.41
CA LEU A 204 -8.87 -0.58 0.69
C LEU A 204 -8.22 -1.92 1.06
N VAL A 205 -7.90 -2.09 2.34
CA VAL A 205 -7.25 -3.31 2.85
C VAL A 205 -8.21 -4.30 3.52
N GLY A 206 -9.46 -3.91 3.70
CA GLY A 206 -10.51 -4.78 4.22
C GLY A 206 -10.55 -4.86 5.74
N ASN A 207 -10.34 -6.04 6.31
CA ASN A 207 -10.59 -6.34 7.72
C ASN A 207 -9.76 -5.52 8.72
N ASP A 208 -8.62 -4.98 8.31
CA ASP A 208 -7.76 -4.17 9.19
C ASP A 208 -8.33 -2.75 9.41
N GLY A 209 -9.31 -2.34 8.61
CA GLY A 209 -10.09 -1.12 8.80
C GLY A 209 -9.38 0.20 8.52
N PRO A 210 -9.94 1.32 9.02
CA PRO A 210 -9.54 2.68 8.64
C PRO A 210 -8.08 3.03 8.97
N SER A 211 -7.49 2.41 9.98
CA SER A 211 -6.08 2.63 10.33
C SER A 211 -5.09 2.05 9.33
N HIS A 212 -5.55 1.17 8.44
CA HIS A 212 -4.72 0.45 7.48
C HIS A 212 -5.06 0.73 6.02
N HIS A 213 -6.19 1.38 5.73
CA HIS A 213 -6.54 1.76 4.36
C HIS A 213 -5.50 2.72 3.79
N GLY A 214 -4.89 2.35 2.68
CA GLY A 214 -3.87 3.12 1.96
C GLY A 214 -4.49 4.00 0.88
N VAL A 215 -5.42 4.88 1.24
CA VAL A 215 -6.24 5.64 0.29
C VAL A 215 -5.75 7.06 0.03
N PHE A 216 -4.80 7.55 0.83
CA PHE A 216 -4.32 8.94 0.75
C PHE A 216 -3.00 9.09 -0.01
N ASP A 217 -2.31 8.00 -0.33
CA ASP A 217 -0.97 8.00 -0.92
C ASP A 217 -0.90 8.77 -2.25
N ILE A 218 -1.86 8.60 -3.14
CA ILE A 218 -1.93 9.34 -4.41
C ILE A 218 -1.98 10.84 -4.12
N ALA A 219 -2.87 11.27 -3.23
CA ALA A 219 -3.10 12.67 -2.96
C ALA A 219 -1.86 13.39 -2.40
N TYR A 220 -1.19 12.79 -1.39
CA TYR A 220 -0.05 13.44 -0.76
C TYR A 220 1.28 13.26 -1.54
N LEU A 221 1.41 12.21 -2.37
CA LEU A 221 2.63 12.03 -3.16
C LEU A 221 2.63 12.85 -4.46
N ARG A 222 1.46 13.02 -5.12
CA ARG A 222 1.42 13.71 -6.41
C ARG A 222 1.79 15.19 -6.34
N CYS A 223 1.68 15.84 -5.19
CA CYS A 223 2.08 17.24 -5.02
C CYS A 223 3.59 17.43 -4.84
N ILE A 224 4.36 16.36 -4.52
CA ILE A 224 5.80 16.46 -4.32
C ILE A 224 6.51 16.57 -5.67
N PRO A 225 7.40 17.57 -5.89
CA PRO A 225 8.26 17.60 -7.09
C PRO A 225 9.17 16.37 -7.20
N ASN A 226 9.66 16.09 -8.40
CA ASN A 226 10.67 15.07 -8.71
C ASN A 226 10.32 13.61 -8.39
N ILE A 227 9.09 13.29 -7.97
CA ILE A 227 8.68 11.91 -7.70
C ILE A 227 7.81 11.35 -8.83
N ILE A 228 8.07 10.10 -9.23
CA ILE A 228 7.15 9.34 -10.08
C ILE A 228 6.17 8.60 -9.17
N VAL A 229 4.88 8.59 -9.50
CA VAL A 229 3.85 7.84 -8.78
C VAL A 229 3.13 6.91 -9.74
N ALA A 230 3.37 5.62 -9.58
CA ALA A 230 2.88 4.55 -10.45
C ALA A 230 1.93 3.61 -9.71
N ALA A 231 0.92 3.13 -10.42
CA ALA A 231 -0.04 2.14 -9.92
C ALA A 231 -0.21 1.04 -10.97
N PRO A 232 0.47 -0.11 -10.84
CA PRO A 232 0.31 -1.24 -11.75
C PRO A 232 -1.12 -1.78 -11.67
N LYS A 233 -1.71 -2.11 -12.81
CA LYS A 233 -3.06 -2.68 -12.89
C LYS A 233 -3.10 -4.17 -12.55
N ASP A 234 -1.97 -4.87 -12.71
CA ASP A 234 -1.85 -6.31 -12.51
C ASP A 234 -0.44 -6.74 -12.08
N GLU A 235 -0.24 -8.05 -11.89
CA GLU A 235 0.99 -8.66 -11.43
C GLU A 235 2.14 -8.49 -12.44
N ILE A 236 1.84 -8.51 -13.74
CA ILE A 236 2.84 -8.37 -14.80
C ILE A 236 3.35 -6.93 -14.83
N ASP A 237 2.45 -5.96 -14.75
CA ASP A 237 2.83 -4.54 -14.69
C ASP A 237 3.65 -4.24 -13.43
N LEU A 238 3.29 -4.80 -12.25
CA LEU A 238 4.09 -4.67 -11.02
C LEU A 238 5.50 -5.22 -11.22
N ARG A 239 5.62 -6.42 -11.78
CA ARG A 239 6.90 -7.06 -12.07
C ARG A 239 7.77 -6.22 -13.01
N ASN A 240 7.19 -5.68 -14.07
CA ASN A 240 7.90 -4.88 -15.06
C ASN A 240 8.30 -3.50 -14.54
N LEU A 241 7.48 -2.88 -13.68
CA LEU A 241 7.82 -1.64 -12.95
C LEU A 241 9.02 -1.84 -12.03
N LEU A 242 9.02 -2.92 -11.23
CA LEU A 242 10.14 -3.28 -10.36
C LEU A 242 11.42 -3.55 -11.16
N TYR A 243 11.31 -4.25 -12.29
CA TYR A 243 12.46 -4.45 -13.19
C TYR A 243 12.97 -3.13 -13.74
N THR A 244 12.09 -2.28 -14.24
CA THR A 244 12.49 -1.02 -14.86
C THR A 244 13.10 -0.05 -13.85
N SER A 245 12.61 -0.04 -12.60
CA SER A 245 13.08 0.86 -11.55
C SER A 245 14.54 0.66 -11.16
N GLN A 246 15.12 -0.51 -11.41
CA GLN A 246 16.54 -0.75 -11.15
C GLN A 246 17.44 -0.44 -12.35
N LEU A 247 16.86 -0.03 -13.50
CA LEU A 247 17.57 0.32 -14.72
C LEU A 247 17.75 1.84 -14.82
N ASN A 248 18.79 2.40 -14.20
CA ASN A 248 19.15 3.81 -14.30
C ASN A 248 18.03 4.79 -13.87
N LEU A 249 17.34 4.48 -12.77
CA LEU A 249 16.43 5.43 -12.15
C LEU A 249 17.25 6.65 -11.66
N ASN A 250 16.79 7.86 -11.97
CA ASN A 250 17.47 9.12 -11.63
C ASN A 250 16.62 10.04 -10.74
N GLN A 251 15.50 9.55 -10.25
CA GLN A 251 14.56 10.28 -9.38
C GLN A 251 13.76 9.29 -8.55
N PRO A 252 13.14 9.70 -7.44
CA PRO A 252 12.33 8.78 -6.63
C PRO A 252 11.11 8.25 -7.37
N LEU A 253 10.79 7.00 -7.10
CA LEU A 253 9.63 6.30 -7.67
C LEU A 253 8.80 5.66 -6.56
N ALA A 254 7.52 5.95 -6.50
CA ALA A 254 6.54 5.26 -5.67
C ALA A 254 5.71 4.30 -6.53
N ILE A 255 5.73 3.02 -6.19
CA ILE A 255 4.92 1.97 -6.81
C ILE A 255 3.89 1.51 -5.78
N ARG A 256 2.62 1.82 -6.01
CA ARG A 256 1.52 1.45 -5.10
C ARG A 256 0.78 0.22 -5.61
N TYR A 257 0.58 -0.77 -4.75
CA TYR A 257 -0.14 -2.01 -5.09
C TYR A 257 -0.98 -2.51 -3.91
N PRO A 258 -2.09 -3.24 -4.18
CA PRO A 258 -3.07 -3.57 -3.16
C PRO A 258 -2.67 -4.77 -2.29
N ARG A 259 -3.35 -4.92 -1.17
CA ARG A 259 -3.41 -6.17 -0.42
C ARG A 259 -4.28 -7.19 -1.16
N GLY A 260 -3.85 -8.43 -1.22
CA GLY A 260 -4.68 -9.54 -1.71
C GLY A 260 -4.07 -10.27 -2.89
N TYR A 261 -4.89 -11.11 -3.47
CA TYR A 261 -4.50 -11.94 -4.63
C TYR A 261 -4.74 -11.17 -5.93
N GLY A 262 -3.82 -11.32 -6.86
CA GLY A 262 -4.03 -10.93 -8.24
C GLY A 262 -4.88 -11.96 -8.99
N LYS A 263 -5.00 -11.80 -10.30
CA LYS A 263 -5.82 -12.65 -11.17
C LYS A 263 -4.99 -13.45 -12.17
N ILE A 264 -3.71 -13.10 -12.33
CA ILE A 264 -2.83 -13.71 -13.33
C ILE A 264 -2.02 -14.83 -12.68
N VAL A 265 -2.27 -16.08 -13.06
CA VAL A 265 -1.56 -17.25 -12.51
C VAL A 265 -0.12 -17.31 -13.03
N ASN A 266 0.08 -17.10 -14.32
CA ASN A 266 1.40 -17.17 -14.98
C ASN A 266 2.00 -15.77 -15.18
N TRP A 267 2.25 -15.03 -14.09
CA TRP A 267 2.79 -13.68 -14.14
C TRP A 267 4.34 -13.64 -14.25
N GLU A 268 5.02 -14.75 -14.01
CA GLU A 268 6.50 -14.86 -14.07
C GLU A 268 7.01 -14.91 -15.53
N LEU A 269 6.55 -13.97 -16.35
CA LEU A 269 6.99 -13.79 -17.72
C LEU A 269 8.39 -13.17 -17.79
N PRO A 270 9.08 -13.20 -18.95
CA PRO A 270 10.28 -12.40 -19.17
C PRO A 270 10.05 -10.93 -18.82
N PHE A 271 11.06 -10.28 -18.27
CA PHE A 271 10.97 -8.86 -17.91
C PHE A 271 10.88 -7.99 -19.17
N GLU A 272 9.97 -7.02 -19.11
CA GLU A 272 9.85 -5.99 -20.13
C GLU A 272 10.12 -4.62 -19.50
N LYS A 273 10.92 -3.79 -20.20
CA LYS A 273 11.14 -2.40 -19.80
C LYS A 273 9.89 -1.60 -20.12
N VAL A 274 9.40 -0.83 -19.14
CA VAL A 274 8.27 0.10 -19.31
C VAL A 274 8.77 1.54 -19.39
N GLU A 275 8.05 2.37 -20.13
CA GLU A 275 8.29 3.82 -20.18
C GLU A 275 7.50 4.48 -19.06
N PHE A 276 8.17 5.24 -18.19
CA PHE A 276 7.50 5.95 -17.10
C PHE A 276 6.61 7.08 -17.65
N GLY A 277 5.45 7.25 -17.01
CA GLY A 277 4.48 8.27 -17.40
C GLY A 277 3.66 7.93 -18.65
N LYS A 278 3.60 6.65 -19.06
CA LYS A 278 2.79 6.20 -20.20
C LYS A 278 1.60 5.38 -19.76
N GLY A 279 0.43 5.84 -20.16
CA GLY A 279 -0.82 5.08 -20.07
C GLY A 279 -1.04 4.19 -21.28
N LYS A 280 -2.10 3.38 -21.23
CA LYS A 280 -2.45 2.42 -22.30
C LYS A 280 -3.95 2.45 -22.61
N CYS A 281 -4.32 2.38 -23.89
CA CYS A 281 -5.67 2.02 -24.28
C CYS A 281 -5.86 0.51 -24.08
N LEU A 282 -6.76 0.13 -23.19
CA LEU A 282 -7.10 -1.28 -22.90
C LEU A 282 -8.25 -1.76 -23.78
N LYS A 283 -9.13 -0.85 -24.17
CA LYS A 283 -10.29 -1.13 -25.02
C LYS A 283 -10.72 0.13 -25.76
N GLU A 284 -10.92 0.01 -27.06
CA GLU A 284 -11.49 1.08 -27.89
C GLU A 284 -13.02 1.19 -27.70
N GLY A 285 -13.53 2.40 -27.93
CA GLY A 285 -14.95 2.73 -27.91
C GLY A 285 -15.22 4.07 -28.58
N SER A 286 -16.49 4.44 -28.71
CA SER A 286 -16.89 5.60 -29.53
C SER A 286 -17.49 6.80 -28.76
N GLU A 287 -18.01 6.62 -27.52
CA GLU A 287 -18.80 7.67 -26.88
C GLU A 287 -18.37 8.05 -25.46
N VAL A 288 -18.05 7.05 -24.65
CA VAL A 288 -17.63 7.24 -23.26
C VAL A 288 -16.21 6.75 -23.08
N GLY A 289 -15.34 7.61 -22.56
CA GLY A 289 -13.98 7.24 -22.15
C GLY A 289 -13.96 6.92 -20.66
N ILE A 290 -13.43 5.77 -20.29
CA ILE A 290 -13.16 5.43 -18.89
C ILE A 290 -11.65 5.45 -18.67
N ILE A 291 -11.21 6.19 -17.66
CA ILE A 291 -9.82 6.22 -17.21
C ILE A 291 -9.76 5.55 -15.83
N SER A 292 -8.95 4.52 -15.69
CA SER A 292 -8.69 3.86 -14.41
C SER A 292 -7.23 4.00 -13.99
N LEU A 293 -6.96 3.93 -12.69
CA LEU A 293 -5.61 3.90 -12.14
C LEU A 293 -5.42 2.69 -11.24
N GLY A 294 -4.46 1.82 -11.59
CA GLY A 294 -4.14 0.64 -10.80
C GLY A 294 -5.13 -0.51 -10.93
N THR A 295 -5.17 -1.38 -9.95
CA THR A 295 -5.91 -2.65 -10.01
C THR A 295 -7.43 -2.52 -10.11
N ILE A 296 -7.99 -1.34 -9.85
CA ILE A 296 -9.42 -1.04 -10.08
C ILE A 296 -9.79 -1.20 -11.58
N ALA A 297 -8.81 -1.19 -12.48
CA ALA A 297 -9.00 -1.48 -13.90
C ALA A 297 -9.70 -2.83 -14.13
N LEU A 298 -9.50 -3.81 -13.25
CA LEU A 298 -10.17 -5.12 -13.32
C LEU A 298 -11.68 -4.98 -13.07
N GLN A 299 -12.08 -4.17 -12.08
CA GLN A 299 -13.50 -3.89 -11.80
C GLN A 299 -14.15 -3.13 -12.96
N VAL A 300 -13.42 -2.18 -13.56
CA VAL A 300 -13.89 -1.45 -14.75
C VAL A 300 -14.10 -2.40 -15.94
N LYS A 301 -13.19 -3.33 -16.18
CA LYS A 301 -13.31 -4.33 -17.23
C LYS A 301 -14.57 -5.20 -17.01
N GLU A 302 -14.75 -5.74 -15.80
CA GLU A 302 -15.93 -6.52 -15.43
C GLU A 302 -17.22 -5.67 -15.57
N ALA A 303 -17.19 -4.40 -15.18
CA ALA A 303 -18.33 -3.48 -15.32
C ALA A 303 -18.73 -3.25 -16.78
N ILE A 304 -17.77 -3.07 -17.67
CA ILE A 304 -18.02 -2.93 -19.12
C ILE A 304 -18.70 -4.20 -19.66
N ASP A 305 -18.31 -5.37 -19.14
CA ASP A 305 -18.92 -6.64 -19.55
C ASP A 305 -20.40 -6.78 -19.13
N LEU A 306 -20.84 -6.03 -18.13
CA LEU A 306 -22.24 -5.98 -17.67
C LEU A 306 -23.12 -4.98 -18.44
N VAL A 307 -22.54 -4.18 -19.33
CA VAL A 307 -23.28 -3.17 -20.12
C VAL A 307 -23.52 -3.72 -21.53
N SER A 308 -24.74 -3.52 -22.05
CA SER A 308 -25.13 -3.96 -23.41
C SER A 308 -24.36 -3.21 -24.51
N GLU A 309 -24.13 -1.91 -24.30
CA GLU A 309 -23.50 -1.00 -25.27
C GLU A 309 -21.98 -1.00 -25.19
N LYS A 310 -21.37 -2.18 -25.04
CA LYS A 310 -19.89 -2.33 -24.85
C LYS A 310 -19.05 -1.62 -25.91
N SER A 311 -19.51 -1.60 -27.16
CA SER A 311 -18.79 -0.98 -28.29
C SER A 311 -18.70 0.55 -28.18
N ARG A 312 -19.59 1.18 -27.41
CA ARG A 312 -19.62 2.63 -27.18
C ARG A 312 -18.62 3.08 -26.10
N ILE A 313 -18.06 2.13 -25.34
CA ILE A 313 -17.23 2.39 -24.14
C ILE A 313 -15.77 2.07 -24.43
N ALA A 314 -14.90 3.07 -24.24
CA ALA A 314 -13.46 2.90 -24.23
C ALA A 314 -12.94 2.78 -22.80
N HIS A 315 -11.80 2.09 -22.62
CA HIS A 315 -11.12 1.96 -21.34
C HIS A 315 -9.62 2.23 -21.49
N TYR A 316 -9.11 3.12 -20.67
CA TYR A 316 -7.72 3.53 -20.62
C TYR A 316 -7.15 3.26 -19.21
N ASP A 317 -5.98 2.67 -19.14
CA ASP A 317 -5.18 2.59 -17.93
C ASP A 317 -4.26 3.81 -17.88
N LEU A 318 -4.39 4.62 -16.83
CA LEU A 318 -3.52 5.77 -16.63
C LEU A 318 -2.10 5.35 -16.21
N ALA A 319 -1.97 4.24 -15.51
CA ALA A 319 -0.76 3.64 -14.96
C ALA A 319 0.06 4.56 -14.03
N TYR A 320 0.09 5.86 -14.31
CA TYR A 320 0.82 6.88 -13.54
C TYR A 320 -0.07 8.07 -13.24
N VAL A 321 -0.06 8.51 -12.00
CA VAL A 321 -0.68 9.79 -11.64
C VAL A 321 0.35 10.93 -11.75
N LYS A 322 1.63 10.59 -11.74
CA LYS A 322 2.74 11.51 -11.94
C LYS A 322 3.96 10.82 -12.55
N PRO A 323 4.49 11.31 -13.69
CA PRO A 323 3.83 12.31 -14.54
C PRO A 323 2.57 11.74 -15.19
N LEU A 324 1.61 12.60 -15.51
CA LEU A 324 0.46 12.24 -16.35
C LEU A 324 0.90 12.01 -17.80
N ASP A 325 0.29 11.03 -18.48
CA ASP A 325 0.40 10.93 -19.93
C ASP A 325 -0.50 11.99 -20.60
N GLU A 326 0.03 13.21 -20.72
CA GLU A 326 -0.71 14.32 -21.31
C GLU A 326 -1.14 14.05 -22.75
N LYS A 327 -0.32 13.30 -23.51
CA LYS A 327 -0.68 12.91 -24.88
C LYS A 327 -1.93 12.04 -24.90
N LEU A 328 -1.97 11.01 -24.08
CA LEU A 328 -3.13 10.14 -23.90
C LEU A 328 -4.36 10.95 -23.46
N LEU A 329 -4.19 11.84 -22.49
CA LEU A 329 -5.28 12.66 -21.99
C LEU A 329 -5.82 13.62 -23.05
N HIS A 330 -4.95 14.25 -23.85
CA HIS A 330 -5.38 15.06 -24.98
C HIS A 330 -6.21 14.27 -26.01
N GLU A 331 -5.81 13.02 -26.30
CA GLU A 331 -6.56 12.14 -27.21
C GLU A 331 -7.94 11.80 -26.62
N VAL A 332 -8.00 11.44 -25.33
CA VAL A 332 -9.25 11.09 -24.62
C VAL A 332 -10.20 12.29 -24.56
N PHE A 333 -9.72 13.47 -24.13
CA PHE A 333 -10.56 14.65 -23.98
C PHE A 333 -11.08 15.23 -25.32
N LYS A 334 -10.36 15.03 -26.43
CA LYS A 334 -10.81 15.41 -27.77
C LYS A 334 -11.82 14.43 -28.35
N LYS A 335 -11.73 13.14 -27.97
CA LYS A 335 -12.53 12.06 -28.56
C LYS A 335 -13.90 11.89 -27.90
N TYR A 336 -13.97 12.04 -26.56
CA TYR A 336 -15.17 11.69 -25.79
C TYR A 336 -15.89 12.91 -25.22
N LYS A 337 -17.23 12.87 -25.23
CA LYS A 337 -18.08 13.90 -24.60
C LYS A 337 -18.35 13.64 -23.12
N SER A 338 -18.12 12.42 -22.65
CA SER A 338 -18.24 12.03 -21.26
C SER A 338 -17.07 11.13 -20.87
N ILE A 339 -16.44 11.47 -19.74
CA ILE A 339 -15.29 10.75 -19.20
C ILE A 339 -15.59 10.33 -17.78
N LEU A 340 -15.40 9.05 -17.49
CA LEU A 340 -15.49 8.48 -16.14
C LEU A 340 -14.09 8.15 -15.65
N ILE A 341 -13.69 8.68 -14.48
CA ILE A 341 -12.41 8.40 -13.87
C ILE A 341 -12.64 7.53 -12.62
N VAL A 342 -11.95 6.41 -12.53
CA VAL A 342 -12.12 5.43 -11.45
C VAL A 342 -10.78 5.15 -10.78
N GLU A 343 -10.72 5.34 -9.47
CA GLU A 343 -9.54 5.09 -8.65
C GLU A 343 -9.89 4.38 -7.33
N ASP A 344 -8.94 3.72 -6.71
CA ASP A 344 -9.05 3.14 -5.37
C ASP A 344 -8.41 4.03 -4.28
N GLY A 345 -8.14 5.28 -4.62
CA GLY A 345 -7.66 6.36 -3.76
C GLY A 345 -8.78 7.33 -3.38
N ALA A 346 -8.46 8.27 -2.49
CA ALA A 346 -9.37 9.36 -2.14
C ALA A 346 -9.65 10.24 -3.38
N VAL A 347 -10.93 10.48 -3.66
CA VAL A 347 -11.34 11.34 -4.79
C VAL A 347 -10.77 12.74 -4.66
N ARG A 348 -10.72 13.26 -3.42
CA ARG A 348 -10.14 14.58 -3.15
C ARG A 348 -8.62 14.53 -3.22
N GLY A 349 -8.05 15.22 -4.19
CA GLY A 349 -6.61 15.26 -4.42
C GLY A 349 -6.03 14.02 -5.12
N GLY A 350 -6.84 13.02 -5.45
CA GLY A 350 -6.43 11.77 -6.11
C GLY A 350 -6.17 11.91 -7.60
N ALA A 351 -6.23 10.78 -8.32
CA ALA A 351 -5.99 10.71 -9.76
C ALA A 351 -7.07 11.47 -10.55
N GLY A 352 -8.32 11.35 -10.13
CA GLY A 352 -9.41 12.10 -10.73
C GLY A 352 -9.19 13.61 -10.64
N SER A 353 -8.70 14.11 -9.50
CA SER A 353 -8.34 15.52 -9.33
C SER A 353 -7.21 15.92 -10.28
N ALA A 354 -6.17 15.10 -10.45
CA ALA A 354 -5.07 15.36 -11.37
C ALA A 354 -5.54 15.50 -12.83
N VAL A 355 -6.43 14.62 -13.25
CA VAL A 355 -7.02 14.65 -14.60
C VAL A 355 -7.93 15.87 -14.79
N LEU A 356 -8.69 16.28 -13.76
CA LEU A 356 -9.49 17.51 -13.80
C LEU A 356 -8.61 18.77 -13.86
N GLU A 357 -7.52 18.83 -13.13
CA GLU A 357 -6.53 19.92 -13.20
C GLU A 357 -5.96 20.04 -14.62
N PHE A 358 -5.57 18.90 -15.22
CA PHE A 358 -5.14 18.84 -16.61
C PHE A 358 -6.22 19.38 -17.56
N ALA A 359 -7.47 18.94 -17.40
CA ALA A 359 -8.58 19.40 -18.24
C ALA A 359 -8.82 20.91 -18.11
N ALA A 360 -8.76 21.45 -16.89
CA ALA A 360 -8.94 22.88 -16.64
C ALA A 360 -7.80 23.72 -17.24
N ILE A 361 -6.54 23.31 -17.08
CA ILE A 361 -5.37 24.00 -17.66
C ILE A 361 -5.45 24.04 -19.19
N ASN A 362 -5.98 22.97 -19.81
CA ASN A 362 -6.11 22.86 -21.26
C ASN A 362 -7.50 23.27 -21.81
N GLU A 363 -8.33 23.89 -20.96
CA GLU A 363 -9.64 24.46 -21.32
C GLU A 363 -10.66 23.45 -21.89
N TYR A 364 -10.54 22.17 -21.55
CA TYR A 364 -11.48 21.12 -21.93
C TYR A 364 -12.81 21.25 -21.19
N LYS A 365 -13.93 21.31 -21.98
CA LYS A 365 -15.30 21.34 -21.45
C LYS A 365 -16.00 20.02 -21.71
N VAL A 366 -15.60 18.99 -20.96
CA VAL A 366 -16.12 17.63 -21.10
C VAL A 366 -16.81 17.22 -19.80
N ASN A 367 -17.95 16.55 -19.90
CA ASN A 367 -18.60 15.99 -18.72
C ASN A 367 -17.68 14.94 -18.09
N THR A 368 -17.12 15.24 -16.92
CA THR A 368 -16.18 14.39 -16.22
C THR A 368 -16.77 13.95 -14.88
N VAL A 369 -16.82 12.64 -14.67
CA VAL A 369 -17.37 12.02 -13.47
C VAL A 369 -16.26 11.29 -12.74
N LEU A 370 -16.16 11.48 -11.42
CA LEU A 370 -15.16 10.83 -10.57
C LEU A 370 -15.79 9.72 -9.74
N MET A 371 -15.12 8.61 -9.64
CA MET A 371 -15.41 7.52 -8.72
C MET A 371 -14.14 7.12 -7.96
N GLY A 372 -14.24 7.02 -6.64
CA GLY A 372 -13.13 6.66 -5.74
C GLY A 372 -13.60 6.71 -4.30
N ILE A 373 -12.67 6.71 -3.36
CA ILE A 373 -12.99 6.75 -1.94
C ILE A 373 -13.52 8.15 -1.58
N PRO A 374 -14.73 8.23 -0.98
CA PRO A 374 -15.34 9.51 -0.59
C PRO A 374 -14.56 10.18 0.55
N ASP A 375 -14.96 11.41 0.88
CA ASP A 375 -14.42 12.18 2.00
C ASP A 375 -14.96 11.66 3.35
N ASP A 376 -14.66 10.39 3.64
CA ASP A 376 -15.07 9.70 4.86
C ASP A 376 -14.06 8.60 5.24
N PHE A 377 -13.98 8.26 6.52
CA PHE A 377 -13.19 7.12 6.99
C PHE A 377 -13.98 5.83 6.81
N ILE A 378 -13.48 4.95 5.95
CA ILE A 378 -14.16 3.71 5.61
C ILE A 378 -13.95 2.68 6.74
N SER A 379 -15.03 2.09 7.21
CA SER A 379 -15.02 1.05 8.24
C SER A 379 -14.30 -0.22 7.78
N HIS A 380 -14.06 -1.16 8.70
CA HIS A 380 -13.58 -2.50 8.37
C HIS A 380 -14.68 -3.35 7.70
N GLY A 381 -14.26 -4.25 6.86
CA GLY A 381 -15.10 -5.22 6.15
C GLY A 381 -14.23 -6.08 5.25
N THR A 382 -14.78 -6.98 4.45
CA THR A 382 -14.02 -7.59 3.37
C THR A 382 -13.88 -6.61 2.21
N THR A 383 -12.78 -6.63 1.48
CA THR A 383 -12.58 -5.70 0.34
C THR A 383 -13.74 -5.74 -0.67
N PRO A 384 -14.34 -6.91 -1.03
CA PRO A 384 -15.52 -6.94 -1.90
C PRO A 384 -16.76 -6.25 -1.29
N GLU A 385 -17.02 -6.39 0.02
CA GLU A 385 -18.13 -5.69 0.70
C GLU A 385 -17.91 -4.19 0.64
N LEU A 386 -16.71 -3.71 0.98
CA LEU A 386 -16.38 -2.29 0.95
C LEU A 386 -16.49 -1.70 -0.46
N PHE A 387 -16.02 -2.41 -1.49
CA PHE A 387 -16.19 -1.97 -2.88
C PHE A 387 -17.66 -1.87 -3.27
N LYS A 388 -18.48 -2.83 -2.85
CA LYS A 388 -19.93 -2.81 -3.10
C LYS A 388 -20.61 -1.63 -2.39
N ASP A 389 -20.30 -1.41 -1.12
CA ASP A 389 -20.87 -0.31 -0.32
C ASP A 389 -20.54 1.07 -0.91
N LEU A 390 -19.34 1.20 -1.49
CA LEU A 390 -18.89 2.43 -2.16
C LEU A 390 -19.27 2.52 -3.63
N GLY A 391 -19.91 1.49 -4.19
CA GLY A 391 -20.26 1.42 -5.60
C GLY A 391 -19.04 1.34 -6.53
N LEU A 392 -17.89 0.88 -6.01
CA LEU A 392 -16.63 0.66 -6.74
C LEU A 392 -16.50 -0.80 -7.24
N ASP A 393 -17.48 -1.64 -6.99
CA ASP A 393 -17.60 -2.96 -7.60
C ASP A 393 -18.07 -2.87 -9.06
N ALA A 394 -18.01 -3.97 -9.79
CA ALA A 394 -18.39 -4.01 -11.20
C ALA A 394 -19.83 -3.53 -11.43
N GLN A 395 -20.76 -3.83 -10.52
CA GLN A 395 -22.16 -3.42 -10.65
C GLN A 395 -22.36 -1.91 -10.44
N GLY A 396 -21.72 -1.33 -9.43
CA GLY A 396 -21.75 0.10 -9.16
C GLY A 396 -21.13 0.92 -10.28
N ILE A 397 -19.97 0.48 -10.78
CA ILE A 397 -19.30 1.11 -11.93
C ILE A 397 -20.19 0.99 -13.19
N ALA A 398 -20.78 -0.19 -13.47
CA ALA A 398 -21.68 -0.38 -14.62
C ALA A 398 -22.91 0.55 -14.56
N LYS A 399 -23.48 0.77 -13.37
CA LYS A 399 -24.56 1.75 -13.18
C LYS A 399 -24.12 3.16 -13.54
N LYS A 400 -22.91 3.56 -13.14
CA LYS A 400 -22.37 4.88 -13.44
C LYS A 400 -22.06 5.05 -14.95
N ILE A 401 -21.54 3.99 -15.60
CA ILE A 401 -21.32 3.95 -17.05
C ILE A 401 -22.62 4.22 -17.82
N LYS A 402 -23.73 3.56 -17.42
CA LYS A 402 -25.04 3.78 -18.04
C LYS A 402 -25.51 5.23 -17.89
N THR A 403 -25.24 5.88 -16.76
CA THR A 403 -25.52 7.31 -16.57
C THR A 403 -24.70 8.18 -17.53
N CYS A 404 -23.42 7.87 -17.73
CA CYS A 404 -22.57 8.59 -18.70
C CYS A 404 -23.06 8.42 -20.14
N LEU A 405 -23.50 7.22 -20.51
CA LEU A 405 -24.07 6.94 -21.83
C LEU A 405 -25.36 7.73 -22.11
N LEU A 406 -26.23 7.90 -21.11
CA LEU A 406 -27.43 8.72 -21.25
C LEU A 406 -27.09 10.19 -21.51
N TYR A 407 -26.03 10.69 -20.92
CA TYR A 407 -25.55 12.06 -21.13
C TYR A 407 -25.04 12.31 -22.55
N THR A 408 -24.54 11.28 -23.24
CA THR A 408 -24.04 11.39 -24.62
C THR A 408 -25.13 11.23 -25.67
N SER A 409 -26.30 10.70 -25.30
CA SER A 409 -27.43 10.54 -26.22
C SER A 409 -28.13 11.89 -26.45
N PRO A 410 -28.53 12.21 -27.69
CA PRO A 410 -29.29 13.44 -27.94
C PRO A 410 -30.57 13.46 -27.12
N SER A 411 -30.86 14.62 -26.51
CA SER A 411 -32.13 14.81 -25.82
C SER A 411 -33.28 14.69 -26.84
N PRO A 412 -34.47 14.16 -26.45
CA PRO A 412 -35.63 14.23 -27.31
C PRO A 412 -36.00 15.66 -27.79
N ARG A 413 -35.51 16.69 -27.08
CA ARG A 413 -35.67 18.09 -27.43
C ARG A 413 -34.65 18.60 -28.48
N ASP A 414 -33.60 17.85 -28.76
CA ASP A 414 -32.56 18.22 -29.74
C ASP A 414 -32.86 17.63 -31.14
N VAL A 415 -34.03 16.98 -31.29
CA VAL A 415 -34.47 16.30 -32.53
C VAL A 415 -35.70 16.96 -33.17
N GLU A 416 -36.11 18.16 -32.66
CA GLU A 416 -37.14 19.00 -33.27
C GLU A 416 -36.56 20.14 -34.11
#